data_97b26af7b49c3e92d40cbc5bd19442a8
#
_entry.id   97b26af7b49c3e92d40cbc5bd19442a8
#
_cell.length_a   1.000
_cell.length_b   1.000
_cell.length_c   1.000
_cell.angle_alpha   90.00
_cell.angle_beta   90.00
_cell.angle_gamma   90.00
#
_symmetry.space_group_name_H-M   'P 1'
#
loop_
_entity.id
_entity.type
_entity.pdbx_description
1 polymer ?
#
loop_
_entity_poly.entity_id
_entity_poly.type
_entity_poly.pdbx_seq_one_letter_code
_entity_poly.pdbx_strand_id
1 'polypeptide(L)'
;MLLTSSYFDKHIKDDRKSFSIDVINESEESPVTLLNINCNLKQKVDNILLKELPEIKETNNQNIEDAIREEPHLSKYIQESAHNSSIANKQDLLKSAKKQYEKDRERIRSDFKKILENKKLKADEYQQIINEFNEFQVYELGRYIAYRQQIIEHLKQLNERNENSEELLHTLFMQMKTCEDNSQYHYKQNMWLIDDKFMSYLYIASDKTFNQINKAINGERIPKSQNGSDRPDLFVYFSDDENEKNVDCLVVELKAIGASDEEKNKSITELSNNVTTIRENMPNIRNIYSFIISKIDEQFLKTIKGQDYKPFISKNDTHFYYKYYEFNKHHSYVLSTDTICEDAFARNKVFMDLLRNSTKADNDKLKNLA
;
A
#
# COMPACT_ATOMS: atom_id res chain seq x y z
N MET A 1 2.05 32.53 31.95
CA MET A 1 1.74 31.88 33.24
C MET A 1 2.97 32.01 34.11
N LEU A 2 2.81 32.51 35.34
CA LEU A 2 3.88 32.64 36.33
C LEU A 2 3.78 31.44 37.28
N LEU A 3 4.86 30.66 37.41
CA LEU A 3 4.94 29.57 38.37
C LEU A 3 5.70 30.03 39.61
N THR A 4 5.07 30.00 40.77
CA THR A 4 5.67 30.35 42.04
C THR A 4 5.53 29.15 42.99
N SER A 5 6.59 28.85 43.72
CA SER A 5 6.57 27.78 44.72
C SER A 5 7.70 27.97 45.72
N SER A 6 7.42 27.73 46.99
CA SER A 6 8.44 27.70 48.03
C SER A 6 9.51 26.63 47.79
N TYR A 7 9.22 25.63 47.00
CA TYR A 7 10.19 24.63 46.57
C TYR A 7 11.24 25.22 45.62
N PHE A 8 10.83 26.04 44.65
CA PHE A 8 11.75 26.75 43.75
C PHE A 8 12.61 27.76 44.52
N ASP A 9 12.02 28.47 45.46
CA ASP A 9 12.75 29.48 46.29
C ASP A 9 13.88 28.82 47.08
N LYS A 10 13.71 27.56 47.53
CA LYS A 10 14.73 26.79 48.26
C LYS A 10 15.80 26.15 47.36
N HIS A 11 15.51 25.98 46.08
CA HIS A 11 16.41 25.28 45.13
C HIS A 11 16.98 26.22 44.06
N ILE A 12 16.77 27.54 44.18
CA ILE A 12 17.40 28.51 43.29
C ILE A 12 18.89 28.61 43.60
N LYS A 13 19.71 28.60 42.55
CA LYS A 13 21.15 28.79 42.71
C LYS A 13 21.49 30.26 42.98
N ASP A 14 22.69 30.52 43.53
CA ASP A 14 23.14 31.87 43.87
C ASP A 14 23.16 32.84 42.69
N ASP A 15 23.31 32.30 41.46
CA ASP A 15 23.25 33.08 40.22
C ASP A 15 21.82 33.53 39.85
N ARG A 16 20.80 33.01 40.52
CA ARG A 16 19.36 33.22 40.27
C ARG A 16 18.90 32.94 38.84
N LYS A 17 19.69 32.20 38.05
CA LYS A 17 19.38 31.86 36.65
C LYS A 17 19.06 30.39 36.46
N SER A 18 19.34 29.55 37.45
CA SER A 18 19.14 28.10 37.39
C SER A 18 18.70 27.54 38.73
N PHE A 19 18.22 26.31 38.71
CA PHE A 19 17.78 25.59 39.90
C PHE A 19 18.71 24.40 40.16
N SER A 20 18.92 24.08 41.45
CA SER A 20 19.58 22.85 41.90
C SER A 20 18.59 21.69 42.01
N ILE A 21 17.85 21.44 40.93
CA ILE A 21 16.85 20.37 40.81
C ILE A 21 17.34 19.41 39.69
N ASP A 22 17.41 18.14 39.99
CA ASP A 22 17.85 17.11 39.03
C ASP A 22 16.93 17.04 37.81
N VAL A 23 17.49 16.84 36.64
CA VAL A 23 16.73 16.73 35.38
C VAL A 23 15.94 15.41 35.35
N ILE A 24 16.57 14.33 35.78
CA ILE A 24 16.05 12.97 35.87
C ILE A 24 16.42 12.43 37.26
N ASN A 25 15.65 11.50 37.79
CA ASN A 25 15.99 10.86 39.07
C ASN A 25 17.23 9.98 38.90
N GLU A 26 18.40 10.49 39.30
CA GLU A 26 19.64 9.73 39.38
C GLU A 26 19.91 9.16 40.78
N SER A 27 19.10 9.62 41.78
CA SER A 27 19.17 9.15 43.16
C SER A 27 17.78 8.96 43.76
N GLU A 28 17.60 7.95 44.60
CA GLU A 28 16.31 7.65 45.27
C GLU A 28 15.85 8.76 46.23
N GLU A 29 16.67 9.78 46.49
CA GLU A 29 16.44 10.79 47.53
C GLU A 29 15.64 12.02 47.06
N SER A 30 15.46 12.23 45.75
CA SER A 30 14.73 13.43 45.26
C SER A 30 13.47 13.06 44.48
N PRO A 31 12.26 13.14 45.08
CA PRO A 31 11.00 12.75 44.42
C PRO A 31 10.55 13.76 43.35
N VAL A 32 11.19 14.94 43.24
CA VAL A 32 10.79 16.02 42.34
C VAL A 32 11.93 16.34 41.36
N THR A 33 11.73 16.05 40.08
CA THR A 33 12.68 16.35 39.00
C THR A 33 12.14 17.46 38.08
N LEU A 34 13.06 18.12 37.36
CA LEU A 34 12.66 19.10 36.33
C LEU A 34 11.78 18.48 35.26
N LEU A 35 12.01 17.20 34.93
CA LEU A 35 11.17 16.46 33.98
C LEU A 35 9.73 16.35 34.50
N ASN A 36 9.53 15.93 35.76
CA ASN A 36 8.22 15.81 36.39
C ASN A 36 7.50 17.16 36.51
N ILE A 37 8.24 18.22 36.85
CA ILE A 37 7.70 19.57 36.90
C ILE A 37 7.24 20.02 35.52
N ASN A 38 8.05 19.84 34.50
CA ASN A 38 7.72 20.23 33.13
C ASN A 38 6.53 19.43 32.58
N CYS A 39 6.45 18.12 32.83
CA CYS A 39 5.30 17.29 32.43
C CYS A 39 4.00 17.77 33.09
N ASN A 40 4.02 18.00 34.41
CA ASN A 40 2.83 18.47 35.14
C ASN A 40 2.41 19.89 34.72
N LEU A 41 3.38 20.78 34.48
CA LEU A 41 3.12 22.13 33.96
C LEU A 41 2.50 22.07 32.57
N LYS A 42 3.07 21.27 31.70
CA LYS A 42 2.55 21.08 30.34
C LYS A 42 1.09 20.64 30.42
N GLN A 43 0.78 19.58 31.17
CA GLN A 43 -0.61 19.12 31.33
C GLN A 43 -1.57 20.19 31.83
N LYS A 44 -1.16 21.00 32.82
CA LYS A 44 -2.02 22.10 33.33
C LYS A 44 -2.23 23.20 32.30
N VAL A 45 -1.18 23.62 31.59
CA VAL A 45 -1.26 24.60 30.51
C VAL A 45 -2.18 24.08 29.41
N ASP A 46 -2.04 22.85 29.04
CA ASP A 46 -2.80 22.17 28.02
C ASP A 46 -4.29 22.10 28.36
N ASN A 47 -4.62 21.73 29.60
CA ASN A 47 -6.00 21.73 30.09
C ASN A 47 -6.63 23.12 30.07
N ILE A 48 -5.87 24.14 30.39
CA ILE A 48 -6.35 25.53 30.33
C ILE A 48 -6.58 25.96 28.89
N LEU A 49 -5.62 25.67 27.98
CA LEU A 49 -5.73 26.01 26.56
C LEU A 49 -6.92 25.32 25.89
N LEU A 50 -7.11 24.02 26.15
CA LEU A 50 -8.24 23.26 25.58
C LEU A 50 -9.59 23.72 26.13
N LYS A 51 -9.62 24.27 27.34
CA LYS A 51 -10.83 24.81 27.95
C LYS A 51 -11.19 26.21 27.44
N GLU A 52 -10.18 27.08 27.32
CA GLU A 52 -10.37 28.50 26.94
C GLU A 52 -10.43 28.70 25.40
N LEU A 53 -9.89 27.76 24.62
CA LEU A 53 -9.83 27.84 23.16
C LEU A 53 -10.40 26.56 22.50
N PRO A 54 -11.73 26.46 22.41
CA PRO A 54 -12.39 25.27 21.80
C PRO A 54 -11.91 24.97 20.37
N GLU A 55 -11.53 25.98 19.60
CA GLU A 55 -11.02 25.90 18.25
C GLU A 55 -9.75 25.02 18.14
N ILE A 56 -8.90 25.04 19.19
CA ILE A 56 -7.70 24.18 19.25
C ILE A 56 -8.10 22.70 19.31
N LYS A 57 -9.17 22.39 20.05
CA LYS A 57 -9.66 21.01 20.15
C LYS A 57 -10.18 20.50 18.81
N GLU A 58 -10.90 21.33 18.07
CA GLU A 58 -11.43 20.99 16.77
C GLU A 58 -10.29 20.78 15.75
N THR A 59 -9.32 21.69 15.70
CA THR A 59 -8.12 21.59 14.86
C THR A 59 -7.29 20.35 15.21
N ASN A 60 -7.13 20.05 16.50
CA ASN A 60 -6.42 18.82 16.93
C ASN A 60 -7.12 17.56 16.44
N ASN A 61 -8.45 17.48 16.60
CA ASN A 61 -9.22 16.33 16.12
C ASN A 61 -9.08 16.16 14.61
N GLN A 62 -9.17 17.25 13.86
CA GLN A 62 -8.98 17.22 12.40
C GLN A 62 -7.57 16.73 12.03
N ASN A 63 -6.53 17.23 12.68
CA ASN A 63 -5.15 16.81 12.44
C ASN A 63 -4.92 15.32 12.77
N ILE A 64 -5.57 14.81 13.82
CA ILE A 64 -5.53 13.38 14.18
C ILE A 64 -6.22 12.55 13.11
N GLU A 65 -7.43 12.94 12.68
CA GLU A 65 -8.17 12.24 11.64
C GLU A 65 -7.43 12.24 10.32
N ASP A 66 -6.83 13.36 9.93
CA ASP A 66 -6.04 13.48 8.72
C ASP A 66 -4.75 12.64 8.77
N ALA A 67 -4.10 12.56 9.93
CA ALA A 67 -2.95 11.69 10.14
C ALA A 67 -3.33 10.20 10.05
N ILE A 68 -4.45 9.79 10.67
CA ILE A 68 -4.97 8.43 10.59
C ILE A 68 -5.42 8.08 9.17
N ARG A 69 -5.97 9.04 8.42
CA ARG A 69 -6.35 8.84 7.02
C ARG A 69 -5.12 8.61 6.15
N GLU A 70 -4.03 9.32 6.40
CA GLU A 70 -2.77 9.17 5.65
C GLU A 70 -2.06 7.85 5.97
N GLU A 71 -2.00 7.48 7.26
CA GLU A 71 -1.29 6.27 7.73
C GLU A 71 -2.18 5.45 8.67
N PRO A 72 -3.22 4.77 8.15
CA PRO A 72 -4.22 4.06 8.97
C PRO A 72 -3.61 2.98 9.87
N HIS A 73 -2.53 2.33 9.44
CA HIS A 73 -1.82 1.31 10.20
C HIS A 73 -1.10 1.87 11.43
N LEU A 74 -0.88 3.19 11.49
CA LEU A 74 -0.28 3.87 12.65
C LEU A 74 -1.33 4.45 13.61
N SER A 75 -2.62 4.19 13.42
CA SER A 75 -3.71 4.83 14.17
C SER A 75 -3.53 4.75 15.68
N LYS A 76 -3.12 3.60 16.22
CA LYS A 76 -2.79 3.41 17.66
C LYS A 76 -1.71 4.40 18.10
N TYR A 77 -0.59 4.43 17.42
CA TYR A 77 0.55 5.28 17.77
C TYR A 77 0.28 6.77 17.56
N ILE A 78 -0.57 7.13 16.58
CA ILE A 78 -1.02 8.50 16.37
C ILE A 78 -1.88 8.96 17.54
N GLN A 79 -2.80 8.13 18.02
CA GLN A 79 -3.66 8.44 19.16
C GLN A 79 -2.86 8.53 20.46
N GLU A 80 -1.92 7.61 20.71
CA GLU A 80 -1.01 7.66 21.85
C GLU A 80 -0.17 8.96 21.83
N SER A 81 0.35 9.34 20.65
CA SER A 81 1.11 10.58 20.47
C SER A 81 0.25 11.81 20.68
N ALA A 82 -1.01 11.80 20.26
CA ALA A 82 -1.97 12.87 20.43
C ALA A 82 -2.36 13.02 21.91
N HIS A 83 -2.54 11.92 22.64
CA HIS A 83 -2.84 11.93 24.06
C HIS A 83 -1.71 12.59 24.88
N ASN A 84 -0.48 12.43 24.43
CA ASN A 84 0.72 13.01 25.05
C ASN A 84 1.05 14.44 24.56
N SER A 85 0.21 15.04 23.69
CA SER A 85 0.45 16.35 23.09
C SER A 85 -0.80 17.22 23.15
N SER A 86 -0.68 18.41 23.69
CA SER A 86 -1.78 19.39 23.79
C SER A 86 -2.14 20.08 22.49
N ILE A 87 -1.16 20.21 21.60
CA ILE A 87 -1.34 20.74 20.25
C ILE A 87 -0.88 19.64 19.29
N ALA A 88 -1.84 19.04 18.63
CA ALA A 88 -1.63 17.96 17.69
C ALA A 88 -1.36 18.54 16.28
N ASN A 89 -0.09 18.68 15.91
CA ASN A 89 0.29 18.95 14.52
C ASN A 89 0.38 17.61 13.78
N LYS A 90 -0.25 17.51 12.60
CA LYS A 90 -0.28 16.30 11.79
C LYS A 90 1.11 15.70 11.53
N GLN A 91 2.08 16.54 11.14
CA GLN A 91 3.44 16.06 10.82
C GLN A 91 4.18 15.55 12.07
N ASP A 92 4.03 16.22 13.21
CA ASP A 92 4.64 15.80 14.46
C ASP A 92 4.02 14.51 14.98
N LEU A 93 2.69 14.35 14.85
CA LEU A 93 1.99 13.11 15.17
C LEU A 93 2.51 11.95 14.33
N LEU A 94 2.59 12.10 13.01
CA LEU A 94 3.11 11.08 12.12
C LEU A 94 4.57 10.72 12.41
N LYS A 95 5.42 11.72 12.67
CA LYS A 95 6.82 11.51 13.02
C LYS A 95 6.99 10.74 14.33
N SER A 96 6.23 11.13 15.36
CA SER A 96 6.25 10.45 16.67
C SER A 96 5.71 9.02 16.56
N ALA A 97 4.59 8.84 15.87
CA ALA A 97 3.98 7.53 15.63
C ALA A 97 4.91 6.59 14.88
N LYS A 98 5.55 7.05 13.79
CA LYS A 98 6.54 6.25 13.03
C LYS A 98 7.71 5.83 13.90
N LYS A 99 8.25 6.73 14.72
CA LYS A 99 9.36 6.43 15.63
C LYS A 99 8.98 5.37 16.67
N GLN A 100 7.79 5.47 17.27
CA GLN A 100 7.32 4.52 18.27
C GLN A 100 7.04 3.15 17.63
N TYR A 101 6.42 3.13 16.45
CA TYR A 101 6.16 1.94 15.68
C TYR A 101 7.47 1.17 15.35
N GLU A 102 8.51 1.84 14.84
CA GLU A 102 9.79 1.18 14.54
C GLU A 102 10.46 0.61 15.79
N LYS A 103 10.38 1.31 16.92
CA LYS A 103 10.88 0.82 18.20
C LYS A 103 10.17 -0.45 18.65
N ASP A 104 8.83 -0.46 18.58
CA ASP A 104 8.03 -1.64 18.94
C ASP A 104 8.25 -2.79 17.97
N ARG A 105 8.41 -2.51 16.69
CA ARG A 105 8.74 -3.49 15.65
C ARG A 105 10.03 -4.24 15.96
N GLU A 106 11.09 -3.53 16.31
CA GLU A 106 12.37 -4.14 16.68
C GLU A 106 12.26 -4.98 17.96
N ARG A 107 11.56 -4.47 18.98
CA ARG A 107 11.29 -5.18 20.24
C ARG A 107 10.52 -6.48 20.00
N ILE A 108 9.37 -6.41 19.33
CA ILE A 108 8.49 -7.56 19.09
C ILE A 108 9.18 -8.63 18.25
N ARG A 109 9.95 -8.24 17.22
CA ARG A 109 10.74 -9.18 16.43
C ARG A 109 11.83 -9.87 17.26
N SER A 110 12.50 -9.12 18.13
CA SER A 110 13.51 -9.67 19.06
C SER A 110 12.88 -10.67 20.04
N ASP A 111 11.72 -10.33 20.60
CA ASP A 111 11.02 -11.19 21.56
C ASP A 111 10.46 -12.45 20.89
N PHE A 112 9.92 -12.35 19.67
CA PHE A 112 9.51 -13.50 18.89
C PHE A 112 10.68 -14.42 18.54
N LYS A 113 11.86 -13.87 18.22
CA LYS A 113 13.08 -14.67 17.98
C LYS A 113 13.49 -15.45 19.24
N LYS A 114 13.38 -14.85 20.43
CA LYS A 114 13.63 -15.55 21.69
C LYS A 114 12.73 -16.77 21.90
N ILE A 115 11.46 -16.71 21.47
CA ILE A 115 10.55 -17.86 21.49
C ILE A 115 11.10 -19.01 20.65
N LEU A 116 11.56 -18.72 19.44
CA LEU A 116 12.09 -19.75 18.53
C LEU A 116 13.37 -20.40 19.06
N GLU A 117 14.18 -19.66 19.80
CA GLU A 117 15.45 -20.10 20.35
C GLU A 117 15.33 -20.75 21.74
N ASN A 118 14.32 -20.39 22.53
CA ASN A 118 14.21 -20.78 23.94
C ASN A 118 13.03 -21.73 24.20
N LYS A 119 13.32 -23.02 24.38
CA LYS A 119 12.33 -24.09 24.64
C LYS A 119 11.74 -24.09 26.08
N LYS A 120 12.11 -23.14 26.95
CA LYS A 120 11.75 -23.14 28.39
C LYS A 120 10.89 -21.95 28.83
N LEU A 121 10.23 -21.26 27.90
CA LEU A 121 9.30 -20.17 28.24
C LEU A 121 8.08 -20.73 28.98
N LYS A 122 7.57 -19.96 29.94
CA LYS A 122 6.29 -20.27 30.59
C LYS A 122 5.15 -20.04 29.58
N ALA A 123 4.07 -20.80 29.73
CA ALA A 123 2.93 -20.74 28.80
C ALA A 123 2.33 -19.34 28.70
N ASP A 124 2.25 -18.60 29.80
CA ASP A 124 1.69 -17.25 29.83
C ASP A 124 2.58 -16.23 29.07
N GLU A 125 3.91 -16.31 29.27
CA GLU A 125 4.88 -15.48 28.55
C GLU A 125 4.85 -15.78 27.04
N TYR A 126 4.78 -17.05 26.67
CA TYR A 126 4.63 -17.48 25.30
C TYR A 126 3.36 -16.90 24.65
N GLN A 127 2.22 -17.02 25.33
CA GLN A 127 0.93 -16.53 24.84
C GLN A 127 0.94 -15.01 24.67
N GLN A 128 1.54 -14.28 25.61
CA GLN A 128 1.65 -12.84 25.53
C GLN A 128 2.46 -12.40 24.30
N ILE A 129 3.65 -12.98 24.08
CA ILE A 129 4.49 -12.61 22.94
C ILE A 129 3.81 -12.97 21.61
N ILE A 130 3.12 -14.12 21.52
CA ILE A 130 2.37 -14.51 20.33
C ILE A 130 1.23 -13.52 20.06
N ASN A 131 0.50 -13.09 21.07
CA ASN A 131 -0.57 -12.10 20.90
C ASN A 131 -0.02 -10.76 20.41
N GLU A 132 1.06 -10.24 21.03
CA GLU A 132 1.71 -9.00 20.59
C GLU A 132 2.24 -9.12 19.16
N PHE A 133 2.81 -10.26 18.80
CA PHE A 133 3.28 -10.51 17.43
C PHE A 133 2.13 -10.53 16.42
N ASN A 134 1.03 -11.21 16.74
CA ASN A 134 -0.15 -11.27 15.87
C ASN A 134 -0.77 -9.88 15.67
N GLU A 135 -0.94 -9.10 16.73
CA GLU A 135 -1.41 -7.72 16.64
C GLU A 135 -0.49 -6.88 15.74
N PHE A 136 0.82 -7.04 15.90
CA PHE A 136 1.79 -6.33 15.08
C PHE A 136 1.72 -6.72 13.59
N GLN A 137 1.48 -8.00 13.27
CA GLN A 137 1.29 -8.44 11.88
C GLN A 137 0.08 -7.75 11.20
N VAL A 138 -0.97 -7.46 11.95
CA VAL A 138 -2.12 -6.69 11.44
C VAL A 138 -1.69 -5.27 11.03
N TYR A 139 -0.82 -4.62 11.79
CA TYR A 139 -0.30 -3.30 11.43
C TYR A 139 0.60 -3.34 10.19
N GLU A 140 1.46 -4.37 10.05
CA GLU A 140 2.31 -4.55 8.85
C GLU A 140 1.44 -4.75 7.59
N LEU A 141 0.40 -5.58 7.68
CA LEU A 141 -0.56 -5.74 6.60
C LEU A 141 -1.29 -4.41 6.30
N GLY A 142 -1.66 -3.68 7.34
CA GLY A 142 -2.31 -2.37 7.23
C GLY A 142 -1.47 -1.37 6.46
N ARG A 143 -0.16 -1.38 6.61
CA ARG A 143 0.75 -0.55 5.83
C ARG A 143 0.71 -0.87 4.33
N TYR A 144 0.67 -2.14 3.98
CA TYR A 144 0.52 -2.55 2.58
C TYR A 144 -0.83 -2.11 2.00
N ILE A 145 -1.91 -2.25 2.77
CA ILE A 145 -3.25 -1.82 2.36
C ILE A 145 -3.32 -0.29 2.18
N ALA A 146 -2.69 0.48 3.08
CA ALA A 146 -2.59 1.93 2.94
C ALA A 146 -1.79 2.34 1.68
N TYR A 147 -0.69 1.64 1.39
CA TYR A 147 0.06 1.83 0.15
C TYR A 147 -0.82 1.59 -1.09
N ARG A 148 -1.59 0.50 -1.11
CA ARG A 148 -2.55 0.21 -2.21
C ARG A 148 -3.54 1.37 -2.39
N GLN A 149 -4.04 1.93 -1.30
CA GLN A 149 -4.95 3.07 -1.35
C GLN A 149 -4.30 4.30 -2.01
N GLN A 150 -3.06 4.61 -1.66
CA GLN A 150 -2.32 5.72 -2.27
C GLN A 150 -2.11 5.52 -3.78
N ILE A 151 -1.83 4.30 -4.22
CA ILE A 151 -1.70 3.97 -5.65
C ILE A 151 -3.03 4.16 -6.40
N ILE A 152 -4.15 3.71 -5.81
CA ILE A 152 -5.49 3.92 -6.39
C ILE A 152 -5.81 5.41 -6.51
N GLU A 153 -5.53 6.19 -5.47
CA GLU A 153 -5.74 7.64 -5.48
C GLU A 153 -4.88 8.34 -6.54
N HIS A 154 -3.64 7.87 -6.71
CA HIS A 154 -2.78 8.41 -7.76
C HIS A 154 -3.32 8.11 -9.16
N LEU A 155 -3.76 6.88 -9.44
CA LEU A 155 -4.40 6.53 -10.70
C LEU A 155 -5.65 7.37 -10.96
N LYS A 156 -6.46 7.61 -9.93
CA LYS A 156 -7.63 8.49 -10.02
C LYS A 156 -7.26 9.92 -10.39
N GLN A 157 -6.21 10.46 -9.79
CA GLN A 157 -5.71 11.81 -10.14
C GLN A 157 -5.20 11.90 -11.59
N LEU A 158 -4.55 10.85 -12.12
CA LEU A 158 -4.14 10.79 -13.52
C LEU A 158 -5.36 10.82 -14.45
N ASN A 159 -6.43 10.08 -14.10
CA ASN A 159 -7.68 10.10 -14.85
C ASN A 159 -8.34 11.48 -14.87
N GLU A 160 -8.45 12.14 -13.71
CA GLU A 160 -9.06 13.47 -13.57
C GLU A 160 -8.31 14.54 -14.36
N ARG A 161 -6.98 14.46 -14.40
CA ARG A 161 -6.14 15.36 -15.18
C ARG A 161 -6.12 15.05 -16.67
N ASN A 162 -6.72 13.94 -17.09
CA ASN A 162 -6.66 13.42 -18.46
C ASN A 162 -5.20 13.34 -18.96
N GLU A 163 -4.34 12.75 -18.12
CA GLU A 163 -2.91 12.69 -18.35
C GLU A 163 -2.56 11.95 -19.65
N ASN A 164 -1.79 12.57 -20.52
CA ASN A 164 -1.43 12.00 -21.83
C ASN A 164 -0.04 11.35 -21.83
N SER A 165 0.37 10.79 -20.70
CA SER A 165 1.63 10.07 -20.58
C SER A 165 1.39 8.58 -20.36
N GLU A 166 1.70 7.78 -21.37
CA GLU A 166 1.70 6.31 -21.27
C GLU A 166 2.77 5.84 -20.27
N GLU A 167 3.92 6.52 -20.22
CA GLU A 167 5.00 6.22 -19.30
C GLU A 167 4.58 6.35 -17.83
N LEU A 168 3.79 7.37 -17.47
CA LEU A 168 3.27 7.52 -16.10
C LEU A 168 2.32 6.38 -15.75
N LEU A 169 1.39 6.05 -16.65
CA LEU A 169 0.48 4.93 -16.45
C LEU A 169 1.25 3.62 -16.35
N HIS A 170 2.23 3.40 -17.21
CA HIS A 170 3.06 2.19 -17.22
C HIS A 170 3.84 2.05 -15.90
N THR A 171 4.51 3.13 -15.47
CA THR A 171 5.31 3.12 -14.23
C THR A 171 4.44 2.84 -13.00
N LEU A 172 3.16 3.22 -13.02
CA LEU A 172 2.22 2.90 -11.95
C LEU A 172 2.02 1.39 -11.78
N PHE A 173 1.98 0.63 -12.88
CA PHE A 173 1.89 -0.84 -12.83
C PHE A 173 3.25 -1.47 -12.54
N MET A 174 4.28 -1.08 -13.25
CA MET A 174 5.64 -1.59 -13.12
C MET A 174 6.65 -0.65 -13.77
N GLN A 175 7.84 -0.53 -13.19
CA GLN A 175 8.92 0.25 -13.78
C GLN A 175 9.29 -0.31 -15.16
N MET A 176 9.35 0.57 -16.19
CA MET A 176 9.68 0.20 -17.56
C MET A 176 11.05 -0.46 -17.67
N LYS A 177 11.19 -1.39 -18.61
CA LYS A 177 12.44 -2.11 -18.94
C LYS A 177 13.00 -2.97 -17.80
N THR A 178 12.16 -3.34 -16.83
CA THR A 178 12.54 -4.23 -15.73
C THR A 178 11.95 -5.63 -15.91
N CYS A 179 12.48 -6.57 -15.15
CA CYS A 179 11.88 -7.90 -14.99
C CYS A 179 12.19 -8.40 -13.57
N GLU A 180 11.32 -9.26 -13.06
CA GLU A 180 11.48 -9.91 -11.75
C GLU A 180 11.09 -11.39 -11.89
N ASP A 181 11.76 -12.25 -11.14
CA ASP A 181 11.37 -13.65 -10.94
C ASP A 181 10.90 -13.88 -9.49
N ASN A 182 10.33 -15.05 -9.22
CA ASN A 182 9.82 -15.41 -7.91
C ASN A 182 10.90 -15.56 -6.81
N SER A 183 12.18 -15.57 -7.17
CA SER A 183 13.29 -15.67 -6.22
C SER A 183 13.53 -14.35 -5.45
N GLN A 184 13.02 -13.25 -5.97
CA GLN A 184 13.24 -11.90 -5.43
C GLN A 184 11.93 -11.11 -5.38
N TYR A 185 11.02 -11.48 -4.45
CA TYR A 185 9.79 -10.72 -4.23
C TYR A 185 10.11 -9.31 -3.71
N HIS A 186 10.16 -8.35 -4.62
CA HIS A 186 10.43 -6.95 -4.26
C HIS A 186 9.19 -6.06 -4.19
N TYR A 187 7.97 -6.58 -4.46
CA TYR A 187 6.71 -5.81 -4.43
C TYR A 187 6.79 -4.46 -5.18
N LYS A 188 7.63 -4.39 -6.23
CA LYS A 188 7.84 -3.16 -6.99
C LYS A 188 6.82 -2.96 -8.12
N GLN A 189 5.86 -3.86 -8.23
CA GLN A 189 4.84 -3.85 -9.26
C GLN A 189 3.43 -3.86 -8.64
N ASN A 190 2.46 -3.31 -9.35
CA ASN A 190 1.09 -3.14 -8.89
C ASN A 190 0.09 -3.91 -9.77
N MET A 191 0.41 -5.15 -10.15
CA MET A 191 -0.48 -6.00 -10.96
C MET A 191 -1.80 -6.32 -10.24
N TRP A 192 -1.83 -6.19 -8.92
CA TRP A 192 -3.05 -6.26 -8.12
C TRP A 192 -4.11 -5.20 -8.51
N LEU A 193 -3.71 -4.12 -9.17
CA LEU A 193 -4.67 -3.16 -9.73
C LEU A 193 -5.63 -3.84 -10.70
N ILE A 194 -5.17 -4.79 -11.49
CA ILE A 194 -6.00 -5.60 -12.40
C ILE A 194 -6.69 -6.70 -11.59
N ASP A 195 -5.89 -7.57 -10.93
CA ASP A 195 -6.40 -8.65 -10.08
C ASP A 195 -5.28 -9.16 -9.16
N ASP A 196 -5.61 -9.48 -7.91
CA ASP A 196 -4.65 -10.00 -6.92
C ASP A 196 -4.01 -11.33 -7.35
N LYS A 197 -4.66 -12.14 -8.18
CA LYS A 197 -4.09 -13.39 -8.72
C LYS A 197 -2.81 -13.18 -9.54
N PHE A 198 -2.63 -12.02 -10.15
CA PHE A 198 -1.43 -11.71 -10.94
C PHE A 198 -0.21 -11.32 -10.09
N MET A 199 -0.38 -11.26 -8.76
CA MET A 199 0.73 -11.11 -7.82
C MET A 199 1.49 -12.41 -7.57
N SER A 200 0.90 -13.57 -7.87
CA SER A 200 1.53 -14.90 -7.74
C SER A 200 2.26 -15.26 -9.04
N TYR A 201 3.25 -14.46 -9.42
CA TYR A 201 4.01 -14.68 -10.66
C TYR A 201 5.26 -15.53 -10.44
N LEU A 202 5.61 -16.30 -11.46
CA LEU A 202 6.91 -16.98 -11.60
C LEU A 202 7.92 -16.07 -12.29
N TYR A 203 7.44 -15.26 -13.26
CA TYR A 203 8.23 -14.27 -13.97
C TYR A 203 7.33 -13.11 -14.41
N ILE A 204 7.81 -11.90 -14.28
CA ILE A 204 7.14 -10.69 -14.76
C ILE A 204 8.14 -9.82 -15.50
N ALA A 205 7.71 -9.19 -16.58
CA ALA A 205 8.53 -8.31 -17.39
C ALA A 205 7.73 -7.09 -17.86
N SER A 206 8.42 -5.96 -17.96
CA SER A 206 7.94 -4.70 -18.47
C SER A 206 8.81 -4.25 -19.64
N ASP A 207 8.18 -3.93 -20.78
CA ASP A 207 8.84 -3.46 -22.02
C ASP A 207 10.06 -4.34 -22.43
N LYS A 208 9.90 -5.64 -22.33
CA LYS A 208 10.89 -6.64 -22.80
C LYS A 208 10.40 -7.31 -24.07
N THR A 209 11.35 -7.59 -24.99
CA THR A 209 11.03 -8.33 -26.20
C THR A 209 10.65 -9.77 -25.88
N PHE A 210 9.80 -10.40 -26.71
CA PHE A 210 9.50 -11.83 -26.54
C PHE A 210 10.75 -12.71 -26.59
N ASN A 211 11.78 -12.32 -27.33
CA ASN A 211 13.08 -12.99 -27.28
C ASN A 211 13.73 -12.98 -25.90
N GLN A 212 13.63 -11.86 -25.19
CA GLN A 212 14.18 -11.74 -23.83
C GLN A 212 13.34 -12.53 -22.83
N ILE A 213 12.01 -12.46 -22.96
CA ILE A 213 11.07 -13.19 -22.13
C ILE A 213 11.24 -14.69 -22.29
N ASN A 214 11.21 -15.20 -23.53
CA ASN A 214 11.35 -16.63 -23.82
C ASN A 214 12.70 -17.17 -23.37
N LYS A 215 13.77 -16.39 -23.58
CA LYS A 215 15.10 -16.76 -23.06
C LYS A 215 15.13 -16.87 -21.53
N ALA A 216 14.44 -15.98 -20.83
CA ALA A 216 14.39 -16.02 -19.36
C ALA A 216 13.60 -17.22 -18.84
N ILE A 217 12.49 -17.58 -19.50
CA ILE A 217 11.59 -18.65 -19.06
C ILE A 217 12.08 -20.03 -19.54
N ASN A 218 12.41 -20.16 -20.83
CA ASN A 218 12.71 -21.45 -21.48
C ASN A 218 14.18 -21.62 -21.84
N GLY A 219 15.04 -20.63 -21.65
CA GLY A 219 16.46 -20.66 -22.05
C GLY A 219 16.70 -20.47 -23.56
N GLU A 220 15.67 -20.36 -24.37
CA GLU A 220 15.73 -20.37 -25.83
C GLU A 220 15.37 -19.00 -26.44
N ARG A 221 15.87 -18.74 -27.64
CA ARG A 221 15.47 -17.57 -28.44
C ARG A 221 14.41 -17.95 -29.46
N ILE A 222 13.46 -17.04 -29.67
CA ILE A 222 12.47 -17.14 -30.74
C ILE A 222 13.16 -16.98 -32.10
N PRO A 223 12.85 -17.82 -33.11
CA PRO A 223 13.37 -17.64 -34.46
C PRO A 223 13.04 -16.25 -35.03
N LYS A 224 13.96 -15.68 -35.81
CA LYS A 224 13.80 -14.31 -36.39
C LYS A 224 12.54 -14.13 -37.26
N SER A 225 12.01 -15.23 -37.78
CA SER A 225 10.79 -15.27 -38.60
C SER A 225 9.47 -15.15 -37.79
N GLN A 226 9.51 -15.11 -36.45
CA GLN A 226 8.34 -15.28 -35.59
C GLN A 226 8.18 -14.11 -34.62
N ASN A 227 8.40 -12.89 -35.06
CA ASN A 227 8.11 -11.66 -34.31
C ASN A 227 8.69 -11.58 -32.85
N GLY A 228 9.79 -12.28 -32.61
CA GLY A 228 10.44 -12.27 -31.30
C GLY A 228 10.97 -10.91 -30.85
N SER A 229 10.94 -9.90 -31.72
CA SER A 229 11.31 -8.49 -31.43
C SER A 229 10.17 -7.67 -30.84
N ASP A 230 8.93 -8.15 -30.97
CA ASP A 230 7.76 -7.46 -30.43
C ASP A 230 7.83 -7.39 -28.91
N ARG A 231 7.26 -6.32 -28.35
CA ARG A 231 7.34 -6.02 -26.92
C ARG A 231 5.95 -5.75 -26.41
N PRO A 232 5.42 -6.56 -25.51
CA PRO A 232 4.27 -6.17 -24.70
C PRO A 232 4.71 -5.13 -23.66
N ASP A 233 3.81 -4.23 -23.30
CA ASP A 233 4.07 -3.31 -22.21
C ASP A 233 4.31 -4.06 -20.90
N LEU A 234 3.43 -5.04 -20.59
CA LEU A 234 3.60 -5.92 -19.43
C LEU A 234 3.36 -7.37 -19.83
N PHE A 235 4.16 -8.25 -19.27
CA PHE A 235 4.03 -9.71 -19.41
C PHE A 235 4.18 -10.37 -18.05
N VAL A 236 3.22 -11.21 -17.66
CA VAL A 236 3.25 -12.00 -16.43
C VAL A 236 3.11 -13.48 -16.75
N TYR A 237 4.00 -14.27 -16.21
CA TYR A 237 3.99 -15.73 -16.32
C TYR A 237 3.71 -16.29 -14.91
N PHE A 238 2.63 -17.02 -14.74
CA PHE A 238 2.15 -17.44 -13.42
C PHE A 238 1.54 -18.83 -13.46
N SER A 239 1.52 -19.51 -12.31
CA SER A 239 0.90 -20.80 -12.12
C SER A 239 0.05 -20.79 -10.87
N ASP A 240 -1.07 -21.50 -10.94
CA ASP A 240 -1.93 -21.83 -9.80
C ASP A 240 -1.60 -23.22 -9.19
N ASP A 241 -0.59 -23.89 -9.72
CA ASP A 241 -0.16 -25.24 -9.35
C ASP A 241 1.24 -25.19 -8.70
N GLU A 242 1.37 -25.75 -7.50
CA GLU A 242 2.65 -25.86 -6.77
C GLU A 242 3.75 -26.58 -7.59
N ASN A 243 3.37 -27.43 -8.54
CA ASN A 243 4.30 -28.13 -9.41
C ASN A 243 4.61 -27.41 -10.72
N GLU A 244 4.07 -26.20 -10.92
CA GLU A 244 4.28 -25.35 -12.11
C GLU A 244 3.99 -26.05 -13.46
N LYS A 245 3.14 -27.09 -13.44
CA LYS A 245 2.79 -27.87 -14.65
C LYS A 245 1.78 -27.14 -15.54
N ASN A 246 0.88 -26.39 -14.90
CA ASN A 246 -0.15 -25.61 -15.58
C ASN A 246 0.20 -24.14 -15.47
N VAL A 247 0.70 -23.59 -16.55
CA VAL A 247 1.14 -22.21 -16.59
C VAL A 247 0.20 -21.38 -17.43
N ASP A 248 -0.16 -20.25 -16.94
CA ASP A 248 -0.93 -19.23 -17.63
C ASP A 248 -0.06 -17.98 -17.84
N CYS A 249 -0.41 -17.12 -18.76
CA CYS A 249 0.22 -15.83 -18.90
C CYS A 249 -0.78 -14.70 -19.01
N LEU A 250 -0.33 -13.52 -18.60
CA LEU A 250 -0.98 -12.25 -18.80
C LEU A 250 -0.12 -11.40 -19.72
N VAL A 251 -0.75 -10.75 -20.71
CA VAL A 251 -0.14 -9.72 -21.53
C VAL A 251 -0.99 -8.46 -21.47
N VAL A 252 -0.37 -7.31 -21.26
CA VAL A 252 -1.06 -6.04 -21.15
C VAL A 252 -0.51 -5.08 -22.18
N GLU A 253 -1.43 -4.34 -22.80
CA GLU A 253 -1.17 -3.20 -23.65
C GLU A 253 -1.77 -1.97 -23.00
N LEU A 254 -0.94 -1.01 -22.69
CA LEU A 254 -1.32 0.26 -22.05
C LEU A 254 -1.41 1.34 -23.11
N LYS A 255 -2.40 2.20 -23.00
CA LYS A 255 -2.46 3.44 -23.78
C LYS A 255 -2.71 4.62 -22.86
N ALA A 256 -2.05 5.71 -23.13
CA ALA A 256 -2.25 6.96 -22.41
C ALA A 256 -3.76 7.27 -22.29
N ILE A 257 -4.17 7.88 -21.17
CA ILE A 257 -5.57 8.25 -20.94
C ILE A 257 -6.08 9.18 -22.04
N GLY A 258 -5.22 10.07 -22.54
CA GLY A 258 -5.50 10.97 -23.66
C GLY A 258 -5.09 10.44 -25.05
N ALA A 259 -4.84 9.13 -25.20
CA ALA A 259 -4.44 8.54 -26.47
C ALA A 259 -5.46 8.78 -27.59
N SER A 260 -5.00 8.91 -28.81
CA SER A 260 -5.85 9.06 -30.00
C SER A 260 -6.62 7.79 -30.32
N ASP A 261 -7.72 7.92 -31.08
CA ASP A 261 -8.51 6.77 -31.53
C ASP A 261 -7.70 5.78 -32.37
N GLU A 262 -6.74 6.27 -33.16
CA GLU A 262 -5.85 5.44 -33.95
C GLU A 262 -4.94 4.58 -33.06
N GLU A 263 -4.34 5.16 -32.03
CA GLU A 263 -3.50 4.44 -31.06
C GLU A 263 -4.30 3.38 -30.28
N LYS A 264 -5.52 3.72 -29.84
CA LYS A 264 -6.43 2.77 -29.16
C LYS A 264 -6.84 1.61 -30.07
N ASN A 265 -7.18 1.89 -31.33
CA ASN A 265 -7.52 0.86 -32.30
C ASN A 265 -6.33 -0.05 -32.64
N LYS A 266 -5.13 0.53 -32.73
CA LYS A 266 -3.89 -0.22 -32.96
C LYS A 266 -3.59 -1.20 -31.84
N SER A 267 -3.88 -0.85 -30.59
CA SER A 267 -3.64 -1.75 -29.43
C SER A 267 -4.33 -3.11 -29.55
N ILE A 268 -5.50 -3.17 -30.20
CA ILE A 268 -6.21 -4.44 -30.41
C ILE A 268 -5.41 -5.35 -31.35
N THR A 269 -4.81 -4.78 -32.39
CA THR A 269 -3.97 -5.52 -33.35
C THR A 269 -2.65 -5.93 -32.71
N GLU A 270 -2.00 -5.05 -31.97
CA GLU A 270 -0.77 -5.31 -31.23
C GLU A 270 -0.96 -6.47 -30.26
N LEU A 271 -2.05 -6.44 -29.49
CA LEU A 271 -2.39 -7.50 -28.55
C LEU A 271 -2.63 -8.84 -29.25
N SER A 272 -3.33 -8.85 -30.40
CA SER A 272 -3.55 -10.06 -31.20
C SER A 272 -2.25 -10.66 -31.71
N ASN A 273 -1.31 -9.82 -32.15
CA ASN A 273 0.03 -10.25 -32.59
C ASN A 273 0.83 -10.83 -31.41
N ASN A 274 0.79 -10.18 -30.25
CA ASN A 274 1.42 -10.65 -29.03
C ASN A 274 0.92 -12.06 -28.64
N VAL A 275 -0.42 -12.27 -28.68
CA VAL A 275 -1.03 -13.59 -28.41
C VAL A 275 -0.59 -14.63 -29.41
N THR A 276 -0.49 -14.31 -30.68
CA THR A 276 -0.01 -15.22 -31.75
C THR A 276 1.44 -15.60 -31.48
N THR A 277 2.31 -14.64 -31.19
CA THR A 277 3.71 -14.87 -30.86
C THR A 277 3.88 -15.80 -29.66
N ILE A 278 3.06 -15.59 -28.60
CA ILE A 278 3.04 -16.46 -27.41
C ILE A 278 2.65 -17.89 -27.78
N ARG A 279 1.55 -18.08 -28.54
CA ARG A 279 1.07 -19.41 -28.91
C ARG A 279 2.07 -20.21 -29.79
N GLU A 280 2.75 -19.52 -30.68
CA GLU A 280 3.75 -20.14 -31.56
C GLU A 280 5.04 -20.52 -30.84
N ASN A 281 5.42 -19.79 -29.78
CA ASN A 281 6.76 -19.92 -29.21
C ASN A 281 6.78 -20.39 -27.74
N MET A 282 5.62 -20.44 -27.07
CA MET A 282 5.48 -20.83 -25.66
C MET A 282 4.37 -21.87 -25.50
N PRO A 283 4.56 -23.11 -25.98
CA PRO A 283 3.51 -24.14 -26.07
C PRO A 283 3.00 -24.59 -24.68
N ASN A 284 3.78 -24.40 -23.63
CA ASN A 284 3.43 -24.81 -22.27
C ASN A 284 2.36 -23.90 -21.61
N ILE A 285 2.03 -22.75 -22.22
CA ILE A 285 1.04 -21.85 -21.70
C ILE A 285 -0.36 -22.40 -21.96
N ARG A 286 -1.11 -22.66 -20.89
CA ARG A 286 -2.48 -23.19 -20.92
C ARG A 286 -3.47 -22.14 -21.42
N ASN A 287 -3.56 -21.00 -20.68
CA ASN A 287 -4.45 -19.89 -21.02
C ASN A 287 -3.65 -18.60 -21.18
N ILE A 288 -4.12 -17.73 -22.06
CA ILE A 288 -3.60 -16.38 -22.23
C ILE A 288 -4.69 -15.41 -21.77
N TYR A 289 -4.34 -14.54 -20.84
CA TYR A 289 -5.13 -13.39 -20.44
C TYR A 289 -4.52 -12.15 -21.07
N SER A 290 -5.29 -11.41 -21.82
CA SER A 290 -4.81 -10.17 -22.42
C SER A 290 -5.68 -8.98 -22.02
N PHE A 291 -5.04 -7.87 -21.74
CA PHE A 291 -5.71 -6.65 -21.29
C PHE A 291 -5.27 -5.46 -22.14
N ILE A 292 -6.26 -4.73 -22.66
CA ILE A 292 -6.06 -3.37 -23.16
C ILE A 292 -6.56 -2.43 -22.07
N ILE A 293 -5.67 -1.57 -21.60
CA ILE A 293 -5.99 -0.58 -20.57
C ILE A 293 -5.88 0.80 -21.19
N SER A 294 -7.01 1.49 -21.33
CA SER A 294 -7.11 2.82 -21.93
C SER A 294 -8.41 3.51 -21.51
N LYS A 295 -8.52 4.81 -21.75
CA LYS A 295 -9.82 5.50 -21.65
C LYS A 295 -10.77 5.00 -22.74
N ILE A 296 -11.95 4.51 -22.37
CA ILE A 296 -12.97 4.03 -23.30
C ILE A 296 -13.94 5.20 -23.58
N ASP A 297 -13.70 5.91 -24.66
CA ASP A 297 -14.63 6.90 -25.19
C ASP A 297 -15.63 6.29 -26.17
N GLU A 298 -16.54 7.11 -26.67
CA GLU A 298 -17.62 6.68 -27.54
C GLU A 298 -17.13 6.02 -28.86
N GLN A 299 -16.03 6.54 -29.42
CA GLN A 299 -15.48 6.01 -30.67
C GLN A 299 -14.79 4.67 -30.46
N PHE A 300 -13.96 4.55 -29.44
CA PHE A 300 -13.30 3.30 -29.09
C PHE A 300 -14.32 2.23 -28.68
N LEU A 301 -15.38 2.63 -28.00
CA LEU A 301 -16.50 1.75 -27.66
C LEU A 301 -17.19 1.14 -28.90
N LYS A 302 -17.37 1.94 -29.98
CA LYS A 302 -17.91 1.42 -31.26
C LYS A 302 -16.98 0.36 -31.86
N THR A 303 -15.67 0.60 -31.82
CA THR A 303 -14.67 -0.39 -32.28
C THR A 303 -14.73 -1.68 -31.48
N ILE A 304 -14.72 -1.59 -30.15
CA ILE A 304 -14.80 -2.74 -29.24
C ILE A 304 -16.05 -3.59 -29.50
N LYS A 305 -17.22 -2.93 -29.60
CA LYS A 305 -18.48 -3.60 -29.91
C LYS A 305 -18.49 -4.20 -31.32
N GLY A 306 -17.90 -3.51 -32.30
CA GLY A 306 -17.77 -3.99 -33.68
C GLY A 306 -16.90 -5.25 -33.80
N GLN A 307 -16.03 -5.48 -32.82
CA GLN A 307 -15.20 -6.69 -32.71
C GLN A 307 -15.79 -7.76 -31.77
N ASP A 308 -17.06 -7.70 -31.45
CA ASP A 308 -17.79 -8.68 -30.64
C ASP A 308 -17.40 -8.77 -29.16
N TYR A 309 -16.71 -7.79 -28.61
CA TYR A 309 -16.54 -7.73 -27.17
C TYR A 309 -17.87 -7.48 -26.46
N LYS A 310 -18.15 -8.24 -25.43
CA LYS A 310 -19.38 -8.16 -24.63
C LYS A 310 -19.13 -7.34 -23.37
N PRO A 311 -20.06 -6.43 -23.02
CA PRO A 311 -19.94 -5.66 -21.79
C PRO A 311 -20.29 -6.51 -20.56
N PHE A 312 -19.55 -6.32 -19.50
CA PHE A 312 -19.83 -6.81 -18.15
C PHE A 312 -19.83 -5.65 -17.17
N ILE A 313 -20.77 -5.64 -16.26
CA ILE A 313 -20.88 -4.61 -15.22
C ILE A 313 -19.84 -4.91 -14.13
N SER A 314 -19.09 -3.90 -13.75
CA SER A 314 -18.19 -3.89 -12.61
C SER A 314 -18.78 -3.03 -11.47
N LYS A 315 -17.96 -2.42 -10.64
CA LYS A 315 -18.41 -1.55 -9.54
C LYS A 315 -18.85 -0.17 -10.03
N ASN A 316 -19.78 0.44 -9.31
CA ASN A 316 -20.28 1.80 -9.58
C ASN A 316 -20.70 2.02 -11.06
N ASP A 317 -21.42 1.03 -11.62
CA ASP A 317 -21.88 1.04 -13.01
C ASP A 317 -20.79 1.18 -14.08
N THR A 318 -19.51 1.00 -13.72
CA THR A 318 -18.44 0.89 -14.71
C THR A 318 -18.51 -0.44 -15.44
N HIS A 319 -17.95 -0.48 -16.63
CA HIS A 319 -17.99 -1.67 -17.47
C HIS A 319 -16.57 -2.06 -17.89
N PHE A 320 -16.34 -3.37 -17.97
CA PHE A 320 -15.25 -3.93 -18.76
C PHE A 320 -15.82 -4.72 -19.93
N TYR A 321 -15.02 -4.89 -20.95
CA TYR A 321 -15.41 -5.57 -22.16
C TYR A 321 -14.58 -6.82 -22.31
N TYR A 322 -15.24 -7.94 -22.64
CA TYR A 322 -14.62 -9.26 -22.65
C TYR A 322 -14.96 -10.00 -23.95
N LYS A 323 -13.95 -10.74 -24.46
CA LYS A 323 -14.11 -11.69 -25.55
C LYS A 323 -13.24 -12.91 -25.30
N TYR A 324 -13.80 -14.10 -25.56
CA TYR A 324 -13.06 -15.35 -25.51
C TYR A 324 -12.80 -15.87 -26.92
N TYR A 325 -11.57 -16.25 -27.19
CA TYR A 325 -11.13 -16.86 -28.41
C TYR A 325 -10.81 -18.35 -28.13
N GLU A 326 -11.75 -19.23 -28.44
CA GLU A 326 -11.69 -20.65 -28.09
C GLU A 326 -10.46 -21.34 -28.68
N PHE A 327 -10.15 -21.08 -29.96
CA PHE A 327 -9.02 -21.68 -30.66
C PHE A 327 -7.68 -21.44 -29.95
N ASN A 328 -7.46 -20.23 -29.44
CA ASN A 328 -6.23 -19.83 -28.74
C ASN A 328 -6.32 -19.96 -27.21
N LYS A 329 -7.45 -20.41 -26.66
CA LYS A 329 -7.71 -20.36 -25.22
C LYS A 329 -7.32 -18.99 -24.64
N HIS A 330 -7.81 -17.94 -25.29
CA HIS A 330 -7.39 -16.57 -25.05
C HIS A 330 -8.57 -15.76 -24.51
N HIS A 331 -8.38 -15.23 -23.34
CA HIS A 331 -9.32 -14.35 -22.65
C HIS A 331 -8.87 -12.90 -22.87
N SER A 332 -9.60 -12.15 -23.67
CA SER A 332 -9.29 -10.77 -24.00
C SER A 332 -10.20 -9.79 -23.28
N TYR A 333 -9.61 -8.82 -22.62
CA TYR A 333 -10.31 -7.81 -21.85
C TYR A 333 -9.92 -6.42 -22.33
N VAL A 334 -10.89 -5.52 -22.33
CA VAL A 334 -10.68 -4.08 -22.48
C VAL A 334 -11.24 -3.38 -21.26
N LEU A 335 -10.39 -2.69 -20.52
CA LEU A 335 -10.75 -1.97 -19.30
C LEU A 335 -10.42 -0.50 -19.43
N SER A 336 -11.27 0.34 -18.85
CA SER A 336 -10.89 1.72 -18.62
C SER A 336 -10.09 1.84 -17.31
N THR A 337 -9.26 2.88 -17.25
CA THR A 337 -8.57 3.24 -16.01
C THR A 337 -9.54 3.56 -14.87
N ASP A 338 -10.73 4.11 -15.20
CA ASP A 338 -11.81 4.32 -14.22
C ASP A 338 -12.34 2.99 -13.67
N THR A 339 -12.58 2.00 -14.54
CA THR A 339 -13.04 0.67 -14.11
C THR A 339 -12.02 0.02 -13.18
N ILE A 340 -10.72 0.12 -13.50
CA ILE A 340 -9.63 -0.40 -12.65
C ILE A 340 -9.63 0.31 -11.29
N CYS A 341 -9.76 1.65 -11.25
CA CYS A 341 -9.82 2.41 -10.01
C CYS A 341 -10.97 1.94 -9.11
N GLU A 342 -12.18 1.86 -9.65
CA GLU A 342 -13.37 1.50 -8.89
C GLU A 342 -13.32 0.05 -8.37
N ASP A 343 -12.85 -0.88 -9.20
CA ASP A 343 -12.72 -2.28 -8.82
C ASP A 343 -11.61 -2.48 -7.76
N ALA A 344 -10.44 -1.88 -7.97
CA ALA A 344 -9.33 -1.93 -7.02
C ALA A 344 -9.71 -1.25 -5.70
N PHE A 345 -10.41 -0.11 -5.75
CA PHE A 345 -10.92 0.57 -4.56
C PHE A 345 -11.91 -0.33 -3.78
N ALA A 346 -12.84 -0.98 -4.47
CA ALA A 346 -13.81 -1.86 -3.83
C ALA A 346 -13.15 -3.05 -3.14
N ARG A 347 -12.13 -3.66 -3.75
CA ARG A 347 -11.33 -4.74 -3.15
C ARG A 347 -10.53 -4.25 -1.94
N ASN A 348 -9.91 -3.07 -2.04
CA ASN A 348 -9.09 -2.50 -0.97
C ASN A 348 -9.95 -2.01 0.22
N LYS A 349 -11.17 -1.53 -0.04
CA LYS A 349 -12.09 -0.99 0.98
C LYS A 349 -12.39 -2.00 2.09
N VAL A 350 -12.57 -3.27 1.76
CA VAL A 350 -12.86 -4.33 2.75
C VAL A 350 -11.73 -4.39 3.79
N PHE A 351 -10.49 -4.37 3.36
CA PHE A 351 -9.32 -4.38 4.25
C PHE A 351 -9.21 -3.08 5.06
N MET A 352 -9.46 -1.93 4.43
CA MET A 352 -9.48 -0.63 5.13
C MET A 352 -10.54 -0.57 6.22
N ASP A 353 -11.72 -1.13 5.98
CA ASP A 353 -12.79 -1.17 6.97
C ASP A 353 -12.46 -2.13 8.13
N LEU A 354 -11.81 -3.26 7.86
CA LEU A 354 -11.31 -4.17 8.89
C LEU A 354 -10.25 -3.48 9.78
N LEU A 355 -9.30 -2.76 9.21
CA LEU A 355 -8.29 -2.01 9.95
C LEU A 355 -8.91 -0.92 10.83
N ARG A 356 -9.89 -0.15 10.31
CA ARG A 356 -10.58 0.90 11.07
C ARG A 356 -11.43 0.35 12.21
N ASN A 357 -12.04 -0.81 12.02
CA ASN A 357 -12.90 -1.42 13.04
C ASN A 357 -12.08 -2.08 14.14
N SER A 358 -10.92 -2.66 13.85
CA SER A 358 -10.01 -3.18 14.87
C SER A 358 -9.53 -2.07 15.81
N THR A 359 -9.20 -0.89 15.27
CA THR A 359 -8.78 0.26 16.07
C THR A 359 -9.89 0.88 16.92
N LYS A 360 -11.18 0.82 16.50
CA LYS A 360 -12.31 1.26 17.31
C LYS A 360 -12.56 0.35 18.50
N ALA A 361 -12.50 -0.96 18.31
CA ALA A 361 -12.67 -1.94 19.38
C ALA A 361 -11.61 -1.81 20.48
N ASP A 362 -10.37 -1.48 20.11
CA ASP A 362 -9.29 -1.25 21.06
C ASP A 362 -9.46 0.08 21.83
N ASN A 363 -9.96 1.12 21.16
CA ASN A 363 -10.28 2.40 21.82
C ASN A 363 -11.42 2.30 22.83
N ASP A 364 -12.43 1.50 22.55
CA ASP A 364 -13.54 1.29 23.48
C ASP A 364 -13.11 0.47 24.72
N LYS A 365 -12.14 -0.43 24.56
CA LYS A 365 -11.51 -1.13 25.70
C LYS A 365 -10.69 -0.17 26.56
N LEU A 366 -9.91 0.73 25.96
CA LEU A 366 -9.12 1.73 26.69
C LEU A 366 -10.01 2.75 27.45
N LYS A 367 -11.14 3.15 26.89
CA LYS A 367 -12.12 4.04 27.54
C LYS A 367 -12.83 3.36 28.73
N ASN A 368 -12.96 2.05 28.71
CA ASN A 368 -13.57 1.28 29.80
C ASN A 368 -12.59 0.93 30.92
N LEU A 369 -11.29 1.19 30.75
CA LEU A 369 -10.22 0.99 31.73
C LEU A 369 -9.76 2.30 32.40
N ALA A 370 -10.24 3.46 31.95
CA ALA A 370 -10.00 4.79 32.50
C ALA A 370 -11.22 5.31 33.28
#